data_732713d30d5b4fea6d665ec0b12a6eee
#
_entry.id   732713d30d5b4fea6d665ec0b12a6eee
#
_cell.length_a   1.000
_cell.length_b   1.000
_cell.length_c   1.000
_cell.angle_alpha   90.00
_cell.angle_beta   90.00
_cell.angle_gamma   90.00
#
_symmetry.space_group_name_H-M   'P 1'
#
loop_
_entity.id
_entity.type
_entity.pdbx_description
1 polymer ?
#
loop_
_entity_poly.entity_id
_entity_poly.type
_entity_poly.pdbx_seq_one_letter_code
_entity_poly.pdbx_strand_id
1 'polypeptide(L)'
;MRKAGPILIFIIGILALLVDFVPRLALPDSQSADGSWRPIVTKLGLDLSGGLRVEYQALPVDGIKPTPQNMAVIKDIVERRVNQTGVSEPVVTTQGNDRIVVEMPGVTDPESIRRLVGQTGRLDFVPLGSTQATQDQVLDLTQHPPLFSGDQVQSATVGQDQNGRPAVDFVLKSEGAKLFGDYTTRNIGSYFAITLDKRVISAPVIQNSIPNGQVQITGGGLSGFGAKEAQNLVTILKFGSLPFPIAVLASEQISATLGSQFLSQSLIAGFIGILLVILFMLIYYRLTGLVASFALVYYTLVMYAIFRLVPVTLTLAGIAGFVLSVGMAVDANILIFERMKEELRVGKSLPAAVEAGFNRAWNSILDSNVSSLITATILYAFGSSVIRGFALVLIIGVLVSMFSAIVVTRSILRAVVARDWSRKAGLYGVSPQEFVAGVGVTGRTRLRGEARSRV
;
A
#
# COMPACT_ATOMS: atom_id res chain seq x y z
N MET A 1 -25.26 -11.56 -26.26
CA MET A 1 -24.27 -10.58 -25.80
C MET A 1 -24.70 -9.09 -25.85
N ARG A 2 -25.68 -8.67 -26.69
CA ARG A 2 -26.10 -7.23 -26.82
C ARG A 2 -26.71 -6.57 -25.57
N LYS A 3 -27.27 -7.32 -24.61
CA LYS A 3 -27.91 -6.79 -23.40
C LYS A 3 -27.05 -6.86 -22.13
N ALA A 4 -25.98 -7.65 -22.12
CA ALA A 4 -25.15 -7.87 -20.93
C ALA A 4 -24.26 -6.64 -20.58
N GLY A 5 -23.77 -5.91 -21.57
CA GLY A 5 -22.89 -4.75 -21.34
C GLY A 5 -23.54 -3.63 -20.51
N PRO A 6 -24.71 -3.10 -20.89
CA PRO A 6 -25.39 -2.05 -20.11
C PRO A 6 -25.73 -2.50 -18.67
N ILE A 7 -26.13 -3.76 -18.48
CA ILE A 7 -26.43 -4.29 -17.15
C ILE A 7 -25.15 -4.34 -16.28
N LEU A 8 -24.05 -4.83 -16.85
CA LEU A 8 -22.75 -4.87 -16.15
C LEU A 8 -22.27 -3.48 -15.74
N ILE A 9 -22.38 -2.48 -16.64
CA ILE A 9 -22.04 -1.09 -16.35
C ILE A 9 -22.88 -0.57 -15.18
N PHE A 10 -24.18 -0.83 -15.19
CA PHE A 10 -25.08 -0.36 -14.15
C PHE A 10 -24.76 -1.01 -12.80
N ILE A 11 -24.51 -2.33 -12.76
CA ILE A 11 -24.14 -3.07 -11.54
C ILE A 11 -22.82 -2.53 -10.98
N ILE A 12 -21.77 -2.43 -11.81
CA ILE A 12 -20.46 -1.93 -11.36
C ILE A 12 -20.58 -0.47 -10.89
N GLY A 13 -21.36 0.37 -11.59
CA GLY A 13 -21.57 1.75 -11.19
C GLY A 13 -22.29 1.88 -9.83
N ILE A 14 -23.33 1.08 -9.59
CA ILE A 14 -24.03 1.05 -8.30
C ILE A 14 -23.09 0.54 -7.19
N LEU A 15 -22.34 -0.53 -7.44
CA LEU A 15 -21.37 -1.06 -6.47
C LEU A 15 -20.30 -0.01 -6.14
N ALA A 16 -19.77 0.69 -7.15
CA ALA A 16 -18.81 1.76 -6.93
C ALA A 16 -19.41 2.89 -6.07
N LEU A 17 -20.63 3.36 -6.40
CA LEU A 17 -21.32 4.37 -5.59
C LEU A 17 -21.58 3.91 -4.16
N LEU A 18 -21.97 2.67 -3.96
CA LEU A 18 -22.15 2.12 -2.61
C LEU A 18 -20.83 2.12 -1.84
N VAL A 19 -19.74 1.66 -2.45
CA VAL A 19 -18.41 1.65 -1.82
C VAL A 19 -17.95 3.06 -1.50
N ASP A 20 -18.16 4.03 -2.40
CA ASP A 20 -17.65 5.40 -2.27
C ASP A 20 -18.41 6.24 -1.24
N PHE A 21 -19.73 6.09 -1.17
CA PHE A 21 -20.58 6.98 -0.39
C PHE A 21 -21.20 6.38 0.87
N VAL A 22 -21.12 5.07 1.09
CA VAL A 22 -21.59 4.46 2.35
C VAL A 22 -20.47 4.48 3.40
N PRO A 23 -20.64 5.24 4.50
CA PRO A 23 -19.53 5.58 5.42
C PRO A 23 -19.16 4.46 6.39
N ARG A 24 -19.69 3.31 6.39
CA ARG A 24 -19.40 2.23 7.39
C ARG A 24 -19.35 0.84 6.76
N LEU A 25 -19.01 0.79 5.49
CA LEU A 25 -18.78 -0.51 4.86
C LEU A 25 -17.51 -1.14 5.46
N ALA A 26 -17.63 -2.40 5.83
CA ALA A 26 -16.52 -3.22 6.29
C ALA A 26 -16.51 -4.54 5.51
N LEU A 27 -15.33 -5.07 5.28
CA LEU A 27 -15.13 -6.39 4.67
C LEU A 27 -14.61 -7.36 5.71
N PRO A 28 -14.94 -8.67 5.59
CA PRO A 28 -14.29 -9.70 6.41
C PRO A 28 -12.79 -9.62 6.22
N ASP A 29 -12.03 -9.54 7.32
CA ASP A 29 -10.58 -9.53 7.24
C ASP A 29 -10.07 -10.97 7.11
N SER A 30 -9.59 -11.31 5.91
CA SER A 30 -9.04 -12.65 5.64
C SER A 30 -7.70 -12.93 6.33
N GLN A 31 -7.06 -11.89 6.88
CA GLN A 31 -5.79 -12.02 7.61
C GLN A 31 -5.96 -12.07 9.13
N SER A 32 -7.16 -11.82 9.62
CA SER A 32 -7.49 -11.84 11.03
C SER A 32 -7.97 -13.22 11.47
N ALA A 33 -7.28 -13.82 12.42
CA ALA A 33 -7.64 -15.14 12.97
C ALA A 33 -8.93 -15.12 13.82
N ASP A 34 -9.40 -13.93 14.22
CA ASP A 34 -10.58 -13.71 15.09
C ASP A 34 -11.86 -13.36 14.33
N GLY A 35 -11.80 -13.34 12.97
CA GLY A 35 -12.98 -13.01 12.16
C GLY A 35 -13.40 -11.54 12.22
N SER A 36 -12.49 -10.64 12.57
CA SER A 36 -12.76 -9.20 12.62
C SER A 36 -13.10 -8.62 11.25
N TRP A 37 -13.85 -7.50 11.25
CA TRP A 37 -14.23 -6.79 10.03
C TRP A 37 -13.33 -5.58 9.84
N ARG A 38 -12.69 -5.50 8.67
CA ARG A 38 -11.85 -4.37 8.27
C ARG A 38 -12.71 -3.25 7.68
N PRO A 39 -12.63 -2.01 8.21
CA PRO A 39 -13.32 -0.87 7.61
C PRO A 39 -12.74 -0.56 6.23
N ILE A 40 -13.60 -0.22 5.26
CA ILE A 40 -13.20 0.20 3.92
C ILE A 40 -12.80 1.67 3.99
N VAL A 41 -11.50 1.93 4.19
CA VAL A 41 -10.93 3.28 4.23
C VAL A 41 -9.76 3.40 3.25
N THR A 42 -9.57 4.59 2.70
CA THR A 42 -8.39 4.86 1.87
C THR A 42 -7.17 5.04 2.77
N LYS A 43 -6.14 4.23 2.58
CA LYS A 43 -4.88 4.33 3.30
C LYS A 43 -4.01 5.41 2.67
N LEU A 44 -3.54 6.36 3.48
CA LEU A 44 -2.65 7.43 3.03
C LEU A 44 -1.20 7.06 3.30
N GLY A 45 -0.33 7.30 2.34
CA GLY A 45 1.11 7.15 2.50
C GLY A 45 1.72 8.21 3.42
N LEU A 46 2.98 7.99 3.77
CA LEU A 46 3.74 8.85 4.65
C LEU A 46 3.82 10.30 4.14
N ASP A 47 3.93 10.48 2.84
CA ASP A 47 3.99 11.76 2.13
C ASP A 47 2.70 12.59 2.24
N LEU A 48 1.56 11.95 2.50
CA LEU A 48 0.25 12.60 2.63
C LEU A 48 -0.23 12.71 4.07
N SER A 49 0.11 11.75 4.93
CA SER A 49 -0.30 11.74 6.35
C SER A 49 0.74 12.33 7.29
N GLY A 50 1.97 12.54 6.81
CA GLY A 50 3.12 12.80 7.66
C GLY A 50 3.56 11.56 8.42
N GLY A 51 4.69 11.62 9.11
CA GLY A 51 5.21 10.53 9.92
C GLY A 51 6.72 10.35 9.78
N LEU A 52 7.19 9.12 10.02
CA LEU A 52 8.60 8.76 10.04
C LEU A 52 8.91 7.67 9.02
N ARG A 53 9.96 7.87 8.23
CA ARG A 53 10.60 6.83 7.41
C ARG A 53 12.00 6.58 7.93
N VAL A 54 12.31 5.33 8.19
CA VAL A 54 13.67 4.93 8.59
C VAL A 54 14.14 3.82 7.68
N GLU A 55 15.34 3.98 7.17
CA GLU A 55 16.06 2.94 6.44
C GLU A 55 17.11 2.35 7.37
N TYR A 56 17.01 1.04 7.59
CA TYR A 56 17.95 0.27 8.39
C TYR A 56 18.79 -0.61 7.49
N GLN A 57 20.07 -0.75 7.83
CA GLN A 57 20.97 -1.72 7.23
C GLN A 57 21.27 -2.84 8.23
N ALA A 58 21.10 -4.08 7.82
CA ALA A 58 21.52 -5.24 8.58
C ALA A 58 23.05 -5.39 8.51
N LEU A 59 23.70 -5.40 9.66
CA LEU A 59 25.16 -5.49 9.77
C LEU A 59 25.60 -6.95 9.77
N PRO A 60 26.73 -7.27 9.13
CA PRO A 60 27.28 -8.62 9.18
C PRO A 60 27.72 -8.99 10.61
N VAL A 61 27.54 -10.26 11.00
CA VAL A 61 28.00 -10.82 12.27
C VAL A 61 29.08 -11.86 11.97
N ASP A 62 30.24 -11.73 12.59
CA ASP A 62 31.40 -12.62 12.40
C ASP A 62 31.78 -12.83 10.92
N GLY A 63 31.65 -11.77 10.10
CA GLY A 63 31.92 -11.78 8.66
C GLY A 63 30.80 -12.40 7.81
N ILE A 64 29.75 -12.94 8.40
CA ILE A 64 28.60 -13.54 7.73
C ILE A 64 27.62 -12.42 7.37
N LYS A 65 27.26 -12.33 6.08
CA LYS A 65 26.25 -11.39 5.59
C LYS A 65 24.83 -11.93 5.76
N PRO A 66 23.82 -11.07 5.97
CA PRO A 66 22.43 -11.51 6.01
C PRO A 66 22.00 -12.16 4.70
N THR A 67 21.24 -13.24 4.79
CA THR A 67 20.60 -13.91 3.65
C THR A 67 19.19 -13.34 3.42
N PRO A 68 18.56 -13.57 2.26
CA PRO A 68 17.16 -13.19 2.04
C PRO A 68 16.20 -13.76 3.09
N GLN A 69 16.48 -14.98 3.60
CA GLN A 69 15.69 -15.61 4.67
C GLN A 69 15.86 -14.86 5.98
N ASN A 70 17.09 -14.47 6.34
CA ASN A 70 17.34 -13.65 7.53
C ASN A 70 16.64 -12.30 7.43
N MET A 71 16.67 -11.66 6.24
CA MET A 71 15.99 -10.39 5.99
C MET A 71 14.46 -10.52 6.12
N ALA A 72 13.88 -11.64 5.71
CA ALA A 72 12.45 -11.91 5.90
C ALA A 72 12.10 -12.03 7.41
N VAL A 73 12.95 -12.71 8.20
CA VAL A 73 12.76 -12.82 9.65
C VAL A 73 12.90 -11.44 10.33
N ILE A 74 13.93 -10.65 9.95
CA ILE A 74 14.10 -9.29 10.48
C ILE A 74 12.88 -8.43 10.14
N LYS A 75 12.40 -8.50 8.90
CA LYS A 75 11.18 -7.78 8.48
C LYS A 75 9.99 -8.13 9.37
N ASP A 76 9.71 -9.42 9.58
CA ASP A 76 8.58 -9.89 10.40
C ASP A 76 8.68 -9.39 11.85
N ILE A 77 9.86 -9.48 12.47
CA ILE A 77 10.11 -9.00 13.83
C ILE A 77 9.90 -7.47 13.89
N VAL A 78 10.48 -6.71 12.97
CA VAL A 78 10.36 -5.26 12.91
C VAL A 78 8.89 -4.85 12.73
N GLU A 79 8.17 -5.51 11.82
CA GLU A 79 6.75 -5.25 11.56
C GLU A 79 5.91 -5.48 12.83
N ARG A 80 6.13 -6.59 13.55
CA ARG A 80 5.45 -6.89 14.81
C ARG A 80 5.78 -5.87 15.91
N ARG A 81 7.05 -5.45 16.02
CA ARG A 81 7.47 -4.44 17.00
C ARG A 81 6.79 -3.09 16.74
N VAL A 82 6.74 -2.67 15.47
CA VAL A 82 6.10 -1.40 15.09
C VAL A 82 4.59 -1.45 15.29
N ASN A 83 3.94 -2.56 14.93
CA ASN A 83 2.49 -2.73 15.12
C ASN A 83 2.06 -2.61 16.60
N GLN A 84 2.90 -3.04 17.54
CA GLN A 84 2.62 -2.92 18.99
C GLN A 84 2.70 -1.48 19.51
N THR A 85 3.32 -0.56 18.77
CA THR A 85 3.39 0.84 19.19
C THR A 85 2.10 1.63 18.94
N GLY A 86 1.10 1.00 18.33
CA GLY A 86 -0.17 1.64 17.98
C GLY A 86 -0.09 2.56 16.76
N VAL A 87 1.00 2.49 16.00
CA VAL A 87 1.13 3.17 14.71
C VAL A 87 0.11 2.58 13.74
N SER A 88 -0.67 3.44 13.10
CA SER A 88 -1.64 3.02 12.10
C SER A 88 -0.92 2.53 10.84
N GLU A 89 -1.01 1.23 10.58
CA GLU A 89 -0.61 0.61 9.30
C GLU A 89 0.82 0.93 8.85
N PRO A 90 1.84 0.53 9.62
CA PRO A 90 3.22 0.70 9.19
C PRO A 90 3.50 -0.17 7.95
N VAL A 91 4.35 0.35 7.06
CA VAL A 91 4.81 -0.39 5.88
C VAL A 91 6.26 -0.78 6.09
N VAL A 92 6.54 -2.08 6.15
CA VAL A 92 7.90 -2.62 6.27
C VAL A 92 8.26 -3.37 5.00
N THR A 93 9.31 -2.90 4.31
CA THR A 93 9.77 -3.48 3.05
C THR A 93 11.26 -3.77 3.10
N THR A 94 11.67 -4.86 2.46
CA THR A 94 13.08 -5.13 2.20
C THR A 94 13.54 -4.42 0.93
N GLN A 95 14.74 -3.86 0.92
CA GLN A 95 15.35 -3.21 -0.22
C GLN A 95 16.77 -3.73 -0.45
N GLY A 96 17.03 -4.28 -1.63
CA GLY A 96 18.29 -4.99 -1.88
C GLY A 96 18.43 -6.23 -1.00
N ASN A 97 19.68 -6.54 -0.61
CA ASN A 97 20.00 -7.77 0.12
C ASN A 97 20.15 -7.58 1.64
N ASP A 98 20.27 -6.34 2.12
CA ASP A 98 20.68 -6.03 3.50
C ASP A 98 19.94 -4.83 4.10
N ARG A 99 18.95 -4.24 3.41
CA ARG A 99 18.25 -3.07 3.89
C ARG A 99 16.77 -3.33 4.15
N ILE A 100 16.25 -2.65 5.17
CA ILE A 100 14.83 -2.62 5.53
C ILE A 100 14.39 -1.17 5.62
N VAL A 101 13.33 -0.83 4.92
CA VAL A 101 12.66 0.47 4.98
C VAL A 101 11.39 0.31 5.79
N VAL A 102 11.27 1.14 6.82
CA VAL A 102 10.10 1.21 7.70
C VAL A 102 9.44 2.56 7.53
N GLU A 103 8.22 2.56 7.06
CA GLU A 103 7.39 3.75 6.90
C GLU A 103 6.26 3.71 7.94
N MET A 104 6.15 4.76 8.72
CA MET A 104 5.26 4.85 9.87
C MET A 104 4.43 6.13 9.79
N PRO A 105 3.27 6.07 9.11
CA PRO A 105 2.38 7.22 8.99
C PRO A 105 1.81 7.65 10.34
N GLY A 106 1.65 8.95 10.56
CA GLY A 106 1.00 9.50 11.75
C GLY A 106 1.74 9.34 13.07
N VAL A 107 3.04 9.01 13.04
CA VAL A 107 3.87 8.85 14.26
C VAL A 107 4.04 10.17 15.00
N THR A 108 3.76 10.17 16.31
CA THR A 108 3.92 11.32 17.19
C THR A 108 5.22 11.31 17.99
N ASP A 109 5.82 10.14 18.23
CA ASP A 109 7.08 9.96 18.98
C ASP A 109 8.10 9.13 18.18
N PRO A 110 8.79 9.76 17.21
CA PRO A 110 9.73 9.09 16.31
C PRO A 110 10.91 8.44 17.02
N GLU A 111 11.41 9.08 18.09
CA GLU A 111 12.61 8.62 18.80
C GLU A 111 12.38 7.32 19.58
N SER A 112 11.23 7.17 20.20
CA SER A 112 10.88 5.93 20.91
C SER A 112 10.78 4.75 19.96
N ILE A 113 10.19 4.97 18.78
CA ILE A 113 10.03 3.93 17.78
C ILE A 113 11.37 3.57 17.14
N ARG A 114 12.19 4.57 16.80
CA ARG A 114 13.53 4.34 16.25
C ARG A 114 14.38 3.48 17.21
N ARG A 115 14.33 3.77 18.50
CA ARG A 115 15.02 2.96 19.54
C ARG A 115 14.47 1.55 19.60
N LEU A 116 13.15 1.38 19.66
CA LEU A 116 12.51 0.06 19.74
C LEU A 116 12.85 -0.84 18.54
N VAL A 117 12.82 -0.28 17.35
CA VAL A 117 13.11 -1.02 16.10
C VAL A 117 14.60 -1.31 15.99
N GLY A 118 15.48 -0.34 16.33
CA GLY A 118 16.92 -0.46 16.16
C GLY A 118 17.60 -1.38 17.18
N GLN A 119 16.95 -1.71 18.30
CA GLN A 119 17.50 -2.66 19.27
C GLN A 119 17.52 -4.07 18.69
N THR A 120 18.66 -4.76 18.77
CA THR A 120 18.75 -6.19 18.40
C THR A 120 17.78 -6.99 19.25
N GLY A 121 17.62 -6.59 20.51
CA GLY A 121 16.69 -7.20 21.44
C GLY A 121 17.17 -8.55 21.94
N ARG A 122 18.48 -8.79 21.92
CA ARG A 122 19.05 -9.99 22.48
C ARG A 122 19.02 -9.87 24.00
N LEU A 123 18.15 -10.66 24.60
CA LEU A 123 18.10 -10.80 26.05
C LEU A 123 19.01 -11.97 26.46
N ASP A 124 19.93 -11.73 27.40
CA ASP A 124 20.77 -12.76 27.94
C ASP A 124 20.58 -12.80 29.46
N PHE A 125 20.52 -14.01 29.99
CA PHE A 125 20.39 -14.32 31.42
C PHE A 125 21.75 -14.77 31.96
N VAL A 126 22.42 -13.88 32.70
CA VAL A 126 23.86 -13.96 32.98
C VAL A 126 24.14 -14.21 34.47
N PRO A 127 24.73 -15.35 34.84
CA PRO A 127 25.23 -15.60 36.16
C PRO A 127 26.39 -14.66 36.53
N LEU A 128 26.30 -13.97 37.68
CA LEU A 128 27.35 -13.06 38.16
C LEU A 128 28.06 -13.57 39.41
N GLY A 129 27.50 -14.59 40.11
CA GLY A 129 28.05 -15.10 41.36
C GLY A 129 28.08 -14.03 42.46
N SER A 130 29.27 -13.71 42.97
CA SER A 130 29.46 -12.65 43.97
C SER A 130 29.67 -11.26 43.38
N THR A 131 29.77 -11.13 42.05
CA THR A 131 30.03 -9.84 41.39
C THR A 131 28.72 -9.03 41.26
N GLN A 132 28.70 -7.84 41.82
CA GLN A 132 27.57 -6.92 41.65
C GLN A 132 27.70 -6.14 40.33
N ALA A 133 26.63 -6.07 39.55
CA ALA A 133 26.55 -5.20 38.38
C ALA A 133 25.54 -4.08 38.60
N THR A 134 25.83 -2.92 38.03
CA THR A 134 24.94 -1.78 38.07
C THR A 134 24.08 -1.71 36.81
N GLN A 135 22.92 -1.09 36.92
CA GLN A 135 22.05 -0.81 35.74
C GLN A 135 22.84 -0.03 34.70
N ASP A 136 22.56 -0.29 33.42
CA ASP A 136 23.22 0.30 32.23
C ASP A 136 24.71 -0.10 32.03
N GLN A 137 25.31 -0.88 32.93
CA GLN A 137 26.63 -1.44 32.71
C GLN A 137 26.64 -2.39 31.52
N VAL A 138 27.67 -2.30 30.67
CA VAL A 138 27.89 -3.25 29.57
C VAL A 138 28.69 -4.43 30.10
N LEU A 139 28.15 -5.64 30.00
CA LEU A 139 28.83 -6.88 30.41
C LEU A 139 29.56 -7.50 29.24
N ASP A 140 30.77 -8.01 29.56
CA ASP A 140 31.50 -8.87 28.63
C ASP A 140 30.99 -10.31 28.77
N LEU A 141 30.20 -10.74 27.78
CA LEU A 141 29.63 -12.10 27.79
C LEU A 141 30.64 -13.21 27.52
N THR A 142 31.89 -12.86 27.18
CA THR A 142 32.99 -13.86 27.10
C THR A 142 33.52 -14.23 28.49
N GLN A 143 33.52 -13.27 29.42
CA GLN A 143 33.89 -13.48 30.82
C GLN A 143 32.71 -14.00 31.66
N HIS A 144 31.49 -13.57 31.31
CA HIS A 144 30.25 -13.97 31.97
C HIS A 144 29.32 -14.61 30.93
N PRO A 145 29.49 -15.90 30.60
CA PRO A 145 28.63 -16.56 29.62
C PRO A 145 27.20 -16.65 30.13
N PRO A 146 26.21 -16.38 29.26
CA PRO A 146 24.80 -16.46 29.64
C PRO A 146 24.42 -17.93 29.96
N LEU A 147 23.56 -18.11 30.94
CA LEU A 147 22.95 -19.38 31.26
C LEU A 147 21.99 -19.82 30.13
N PHE A 148 21.21 -18.88 29.61
CA PHE A 148 20.34 -19.01 28.44
C PHE A 148 20.02 -17.63 27.93
N SER A 149 19.38 -17.56 26.74
CA SER A 149 18.97 -16.32 26.11
C SER A 149 17.43 -16.18 26.04
N GLY A 150 16.95 -15.07 25.54
CA GLY A 150 15.54 -14.75 25.49
C GLY A 150 14.67 -15.66 24.58
N ASP A 151 15.31 -16.55 23.81
CA ASP A 151 14.63 -17.61 23.06
C ASP A 151 13.93 -18.64 23.96
N GLN A 152 14.35 -18.73 25.22
CA GLN A 152 13.71 -19.56 26.24
C GLN A 152 12.50 -18.91 26.91
N VAL A 153 12.14 -17.67 26.56
CA VAL A 153 10.90 -17.01 27.00
C VAL A 153 9.71 -17.55 26.20
N GLN A 154 8.66 -17.97 26.89
CA GLN A 154 7.41 -18.44 26.29
C GLN A 154 6.40 -17.29 26.13
N SER A 155 6.26 -16.45 27.15
CA SER A 155 5.33 -15.32 27.17
C SER A 155 5.84 -14.22 28.08
N ALA A 156 5.48 -12.97 27.78
CA ALA A 156 5.79 -11.82 28.62
C ALA A 156 4.59 -10.86 28.68
N THR A 157 4.40 -10.22 29.84
CA THR A 157 3.34 -9.24 30.09
C THR A 157 3.85 -8.12 30.99
N VAL A 158 3.23 -6.94 30.88
CA VAL A 158 3.50 -5.87 31.86
C VAL A 158 2.74 -6.19 33.15
N GLY A 159 3.50 -6.29 34.25
CA GLY A 159 2.97 -6.44 35.59
C GLY A 159 3.28 -5.23 36.47
N GLN A 160 3.15 -5.42 37.79
CA GLN A 160 3.54 -4.43 38.79
C GLN A 160 4.40 -5.11 39.89
N ASP A 161 5.39 -4.38 40.35
CA ASP A 161 6.18 -4.81 41.51
C ASP A 161 5.39 -4.63 42.83
N GLN A 162 5.97 -5.03 43.94
CA GLN A 162 5.36 -4.92 45.29
C GLN A 162 5.04 -3.46 45.69
N ASN A 163 5.64 -2.49 45.02
CA ASN A 163 5.42 -1.04 45.23
C ASN A 163 4.46 -0.43 44.25
N GLY A 164 3.79 -1.24 43.37
CA GLY A 164 2.87 -0.78 42.35
C GLY A 164 3.56 -0.16 41.10
N ARG A 165 4.87 -0.34 40.94
CA ARG A 165 5.62 0.17 39.79
C ARG A 165 5.57 -0.81 38.62
N PRO A 166 5.65 -0.32 37.39
CA PRO A 166 5.71 -1.20 36.22
C PRO A 166 6.88 -2.20 36.32
N ALA A 167 6.58 -3.47 36.10
CA ALA A 167 7.49 -4.58 36.06
C ALA A 167 7.18 -5.43 34.83
N VAL A 168 8.09 -6.36 34.48
CA VAL A 168 7.88 -7.30 33.38
C VAL A 168 7.81 -8.70 33.94
N ASP A 169 6.62 -9.29 33.82
CA ASP A 169 6.39 -10.69 34.16
C ASP A 169 6.59 -11.55 32.92
N PHE A 170 7.32 -12.62 33.03
CA PHE A 170 7.48 -13.57 31.94
C PHE A 170 7.54 -15.02 32.42
N VAL A 171 7.19 -15.91 31.50
CA VAL A 171 7.21 -17.36 31.73
C VAL A 171 8.23 -17.97 30.79
N LEU A 172 9.11 -18.81 31.34
CA LEU A 172 10.10 -19.57 30.58
C LEU A 172 9.48 -20.84 29.96
N LYS A 173 10.03 -21.28 28.84
CA LYS A 173 9.76 -22.59 28.27
C LYS A 173 10.28 -23.67 29.23
N SER A 174 9.82 -24.90 29.09
CA SER A 174 10.19 -26.03 30.00
C SER A 174 11.69 -26.22 30.18
N GLU A 175 12.49 -26.08 29.14
CA GLU A 175 13.95 -26.21 29.18
C GLU A 175 14.58 -25.03 29.95
N GLY A 176 14.22 -23.80 29.63
CA GLY A 176 14.69 -22.60 30.33
C GLY A 176 14.25 -22.59 31.81
N ALA A 177 13.03 -23.03 32.12
CA ALA A 177 12.53 -23.14 33.48
C ALA A 177 13.35 -24.13 34.30
N LYS A 178 13.71 -25.29 33.72
CA LYS A 178 14.56 -26.30 34.37
C LYS A 178 15.96 -25.74 34.63
N LEU A 179 16.62 -25.16 33.60
CA LEU A 179 17.96 -24.57 33.75
C LEU A 179 17.95 -23.46 34.81
N PHE A 180 16.97 -22.60 34.81
CA PHE A 180 16.89 -21.51 35.79
C PHE A 180 16.52 -21.97 37.18
N GLY A 181 15.64 -22.96 37.31
CA GLY A 181 15.29 -23.60 38.57
C GLY A 181 16.48 -24.29 39.20
N ASP A 182 17.23 -25.12 38.46
CA ASP A 182 18.43 -25.79 38.90
C ASP A 182 19.52 -24.80 39.33
N TYR A 183 19.70 -23.72 38.57
CA TYR A 183 20.68 -22.67 38.90
C TYR A 183 20.28 -21.89 40.15
N THR A 184 19.06 -21.39 40.25
CA THR A 184 18.58 -20.57 41.38
C THR A 184 18.59 -21.38 42.69
N THR A 185 18.31 -22.68 42.63
CA THR A 185 18.36 -23.57 43.82
C THR A 185 19.77 -23.68 44.41
N ARG A 186 20.80 -23.71 43.55
CA ARG A 186 22.19 -23.89 43.97
C ARG A 186 22.90 -22.58 44.32
N ASN A 187 22.38 -21.44 43.89
CA ASN A 187 23.06 -20.14 43.95
C ASN A 187 22.22 -19.07 44.68
N ILE A 188 21.50 -19.45 45.74
CA ILE A 188 20.79 -18.49 46.60
C ILE A 188 21.80 -17.52 47.20
N GLY A 189 21.51 -16.22 47.19
CA GLY A 189 22.42 -15.16 47.67
C GLY A 189 23.38 -14.62 46.60
N SER A 190 23.46 -15.24 45.43
CA SER A 190 24.30 -14.78 44.33
C SER A 190 23.57 -13.73 43.47
N TYR A 191 24.35 -12.87 42.82
CA TYR A 191 23.84 -11.92 41.81
C TYR A 191 23.56 -12.61 40.48
N PHE A 192 22.50 -12.14 39.80
CA PHE A 192 22.10 -12.63 38.51
C PHE A 192 21.68 -11.45 37.63
N ALA A 193 22.36 -11.22 36.51
CA ALA A 193 22.03 -10.13 35.62
C ALA A 193 21.11 -10.58 34.51
N ILE A 194 20.20 -9.69 34.16
CA ILE A 194 19.40 -9.74 32.93
C ILE A 194 19.89 -8.60 32.05
N THR A 195 20.42 -8.94 30.88
CA THR A 195 20.99 -7.95 29.96
C THR A 195 20.20 -7.89 28.67
N LEU A 196 20.07 -6.68 28.11
CA LEU A 196 19.53 -6.43 26.78
C LEU A 196 20.66 -5.86 25.91
N ASP A 197 21.01 -6.54 24.84
CA ASP A 197 22.12 -6.16 23.95
C ASP A 197 23.43 -5.92 24.76
N LYS A 198 23.74 -6.84 25.68
CA LYS A 198 24.89 -6.82 26.63
C LYS A 198 24.78 -5.73 27.73
N ARG A 199 23.78 -4.87 27.74
CA ARG A 199 23.57 -3.84 28.75
C ARG A 199 22.69 -4.37 29.88
N VAL A 200 23.10 -4.22 31.11
CA VAL A 200 22.35 -4.66 32.29
C VAL A 200 21.07 -3.85 32.45
N ILE A 201 19.92 -4.51 32.42
CA ILE A 201 18.62 -3.92 32.74
C ILE A 201 18.22 -4.17 34.19
N SER A 202 18.60 -5.32 34.73
CA SER A 202 18.36 -5.68 36.13
C SER A 202 19.42 -6.65 36.62
N ALA A 203 19.87 -6.49 37.84
CA ALA A 203 20.85 -7.37 38.46
C ALA A 203 20.45 -7.73 39.91
N PRO A 204 19.34 -8.49 40.10
CA PRO A 204 18.86 -8.87 41.40
C PRO A 204 19.76 -9.91 42.08
N VAL A 205 19.62 -10.01 43.38
CA VAL A 205 20.12 -11.15 44.18
C VAL A 205 19.06 -12.26 44.15
N ILE A 206 19.46 -13.49 43.95
CA ILE A 206 18.60 -14.67 44.02
C ILE A 206 18.16 -14.87 45.47
N GLN A 207 16.91 -14.61 45.79
CA GLN A 207 16.37 -14.76 47.12
C GLN A 207 15.82 -16.18 47.38
N ASN A 208 15.18 -16.75 46.37
CA ASN A 208 14.52 -18.05 46.44
C ASN A 208 14.74 -18.85 45.13
N SER A 209 14.58 -20.16 45.23
CA SER A 209 14.52 -21.02 44.05
C SER A 209 13.29 -20.71 43.19
N ILE A 210 13.46 -20.71 41.84
CA ILE A 210 12.40 -20.42 40.88
C ILE A 210 12.19 -21.64 39.95
N PRO A 211 11.63 -22.75 40.46
CA PRO A 211 11.47 -23.98 39.67
C PRO A 211 10.41 -23.92 38.60
N ASN A 212 9.44 -23.02 38.75
CA ASN A 212 8.25 -22.94 37.86
C ASN A 212 8.48 -22.05 36.64
N GLY A 213 9.67 -21.46 36.50
CA GLY A 213 10.00 -20.60 35.35
C GLY A 213 9.16 -19.30 35.24
N GLN A 214 8.45 -18.93 36.31
CA GLN A 214 7.76 -17.63 36.40
C GLN A 214 8.73 -16.62 37.02
N VAL A 215 9.05 -15.58 36.26
CA VAL A 215 10.07 -14.59 36.59
C VAL A 215 9.48 -13.18 36.44
N GLN A 216 9.82 -12.31 37.40
CA GLN A 216 9.53 -10.90 37.31
C GLN A 216 10.84 -10.10 37.22
N ILE A 217 10.93 -9.24 36.21
CA ILE A 217 12.00 -8.24 36.10
C ILE A 217 11.49 -6.92 36.64
N THR A 218 12.17 -6.38 37.63
CA THR A 218 11.94 -5.04 38.14
C THR A 218 13.08 -4.12 37.67
N GLY A 219 12.78 -2.84 37.43
CA GLY A 219 13.78 -1.85 37.06
C GLY A 219 14.84 -1.70 38.18
N GLY A 220 16.11 -1.60 37.79
CA GLY A 220 17.25 -1.63 38.74
C GLY A 220 17.50 -0.32 39.51
N GLY A 221 16.67 0.70 39.40
CA GLY A 221 16.84 1.98 40.11
C GLY A 221 15.75 2.23 41.15
N LEU A 222 15.89 3.33 41.91
CA LEU A 222 14.88 3.81 42.85
C LEU A 222 13.53 4.10 42.19
N SER A 223 13.52 4.41 40.88
CA SER A 223 12.34 4.75 40.08
C SER A 223 11.65 3.53 39.47
N GLY A 224 12.26 2.37 39.40
CA GLY A 224 11.77 1.21 38.66
C GLY A 224 11.76 1.44 37.14
N PHE A 225 10.99 0.65 36.39
CA PHE A 225 10.76 0.89 34.97
C PHE A 225 9.72 2.00 34.74
N GLY A 226 9.94 2.81 33.71
CA GLY A 226 8.86 3.61 33.14
C GLY A 226 7.83 2.72 32.42
N ALA A 227 6.57 3.12 32.36
CA ALA A 227 5.52 2.33 31.72
C ALA A 227 5.84 1.99 30.25
N LYS A 228 6.38 2.95 29.48
CA LYS A 228 6.82 2.74 28.10
C LYS A 228 8.01 1.78 28.01
N GLU A 229 8.93 1.84 28.97
CA GLU A 229 10.12 0.99 29.01
C GLU A 229 9.73 -0.47 29.26
N ALA A 230 8.86 -0.71 30.24
CA ALA A 230 8.32 -2.05 30.51
C ALA A 230 7.56 -2.61 29.29
N GLN A 231 6.74 -1.78 28.64
CA GLN A 231 6.03 -2.18 27.41
C GLN A 231 6.99 -2.52 26.26
N ASN A 232 8.04 -1.73 26.05
CA ASN A 232 9.05 -1.99 25.04
C ASN A 232 9.80 -3.31 25.31
N LEU A 233 10.17 -3.56 26.57
CA LEU A 233 10.83 -4.80 26.96
C LEU A 233 9.94 -6.02 26.75
N VAL A 234 8.65 -5.92 27.10
CA VAL A 234 7.66 -6.97 26.80
C VAL A 234 7.56 -7.23 25.30
N THR A 235 7.55 -6.17 24.48
CA THR A 235 7.52 -6.28 23.02
C THR A 235 8.75 -7.02 22.48
N ILE A 236 9.93 -6.69 22.96
CA ILE A 236 11.19 -7.36 22.58
C ILE A 236 11.17 -8.83 22.99
N LEU A 237 10.75 -9.14 24.23
CA LEU A 237 10.65 -10.50 24.73
C LEU A 237 9.64 -11.34 23.94
N LYS A 238 8.51 -10.75 23.59
CA LYS A 238 7.42 -11.43 22.89
C LYS A 238 7.75 -11.76 21.43
N PHE A 239 8.47 -10.87 20.73
CA PHE A 239 8.77 -11.03 19.30
C PHE A 239 10.19 -11.51 19.01
N GLY A 240 11.02 -11.61 20.02
CA GLY A 240 12.37 -12.17 19.93
C GLY A 240 13.45 -11.19 19.46
N SER A 241 14.67 -11.69 19.41
CA SER A 241 15.86 -10.96 18.96
C SER A 241 16.00 -10.98 17.44
N LEU A 242 16.57 -9.90 16.89
CA LEU A 242 16.96 -9.87 15.49
C LEU A 242 18.15 -10.82 15.25
N PRO A 243 18.14 -11.62 14.19
CA PRO A 243 19.26 -12.52 13.86
C PRO A 243 20.53 -11.75 13.43
N PHE A 244 20.38 -10.51 12.97
CA PHE A 244 21.47 -9.60 12.67
C PHE A 244 21.17 -8.21 13.27
N PRO A 245 22.18 -7.52 13.82
CA PRO A 245 22.03 -6.14 14.25
C PRO A 245 21.66 -5.25 13.08
N ILE A 246 20.79 -4.27 13.31
CA ILE A 246 20.44 -3.28 12.32
C ILE A 246 20.90 -1.89 12.75
N ALA A 247 21.46 -1.13 11.82
CA ALA A 247 21.84 0.27 12.04
C ALA A 247 20.99 1.19 11.18
N VAL A 248 20.70 2.39 11.71
CA VAL A 248 20.00 3.44 10.95
C VAL A 248 20.92 3.94 9.86
N LEU A 249 20.54 3.78 8.60
CA LEU A 249 21.24 4.32 7.43
C LEU A 249 20.73 5.72 7.08
N ALA A 250 19.42 5.90 7.09
CA ALA A 250 18.75 7.16 6.83
C ALA A 250 17.48 7.28 7.65
N SER A 251 17.11 8.51 8.02
CA SER A 251 15.87 8.79 8.73
C SER A 251 15.29 10.09 8.20
N GLU A 252 14.04 10.03 7.74
CA GLU A 252 13.31 11.17 7.18
C GLU A 252 12.00 11.33 7.95
N GLN A 253 11.74 12.54 8.42
CA GLN A 253 10.49 12.86 9.11
C GLN A 253 9.71 13.88 8.30
N ILE A 254 8.46 13.55 7.99
CA ILE A 254 7.52 14.42 7.27
C ILE A 254 6.48 14.90 8.28
N SER A 255 6.30 16.24 8.37
CA SER A 255 5.28 16.78 9.27
C SER A 255 3.87 16.53 8.72
N ALA A 256 2.91 16.25 9.62
CA ALA A 256 1.51 16.04 9.24
C ALA A 256 0.87 17.26 8.55
N THR A 257 1.34 18.47 8.89
CA THR A 257 0.88 19.71 8.25
C THR A 257 1.30 19.80 6.80
N LEU A 258 2.54 19.42 6.46
CA LEU A 258 3.01 19.36 5.08
C LEU A 258 2.26 18.30 4.29
N GLY A 259 2.04 17.10 4.86
CA GLY A 259 1.30 16.04 4.22
C GLY A 259 -0.13 16.44 3.86
N SER A 260 -0.87 17.05 4.79
CA SER A 260 -2.23 17.53 4.53
C SER A 260 -2.29 18.66 3.50
N GLN A 261 -1.28 19.53 3.46
CA GLN A 261 -1.15 20.58 2.45
C GLN A 261 -0.91 19.97 1.06
N PHE A 262 0.01 19.01 0.94
CA PHE A 262 0.25 18.30 -0.33
C PHE A 262 -0.99 17.56 -0.82
N LEU A 263 -1.73 16.90 0.08
CA LEU A 263 -2.98 16.23 -0.27
C LEU A 263 -4.00 17.24 -0.84
N SER A 264 -4.24 18.36 -0.16
CA SER A 264 -5.22 19.35 -0.62
C SER A 264 -4.83 19.98 -1.96
N GLN A 265 -3.56 20.35 -2.13
CA GLN A 265 -3.04 20.91 -3.38
C GLN A 265 -3.14 19.89 -4.55
N SER A 266 -2.82 18.63 -4.29
CA SER A 266 -2.90 17.57 -5.30
C SER A 266 -4.34 17.28 -5.72
N LEU A 267 -5.30 17.27 -4.79
CA LEU A 267 -6.71 17.10 -5.08
C LEU A 267 -7.25 18.27 -5.91
N ILE A 268 -6.88 19.52 -5.58
CA ILE A 268 -7.26 20.71 -6.35
C ILE A 268 -6.65 20.64 -7.76
N ALA A 269 -5.37 20.34 -7.88
CA ALA A 269 -4.70 20.20 -9.18
C ALA A 269 -5.31 19.08 -10.03
N GLY A 270 -5.61 17.93 -9.44
CA GLY A 270 -6.27 16.82 -10.09
C GLY A 270 -7.68 17.19 -10.58
N PHE A 271 -8.46 17.87 -9.74
CA PHE A 271 -9.81 18.36 -10.12
C PHE A 271 -9.75 19.35 -11.28
N ILE A 272 -8.85 20.33 -11.23
CA ILE A 272 -8.63 21.30 -12.31
C ILE A 272 -8.21 20.57 -13.59
N GLY A 273 -7.29 19.60 -13.51
CA GLY A 273 -6.86 18.80 -14.65
C GLY A 273 -8.02 18.04 -15.30
N ILE A 274 -8.85 17.35 -14.51
CA ILE A 274 -10.03 16.64 -15.01
C ILE A 274 -11.02 17.61 -15.65
N LEU A 275 -11.27 18.77 -15.04
CA LEU A 275 -12.17 19.79 -15.56
C LEU A 275 -11.71 20.33 -16.92
N LEU A 276 -10.41 20.62 -17.06
CA LEU A 276 -9.82 21.08 -18.32
C LEU A 276 -9.93 20.02 -19.41
N VAL A 277 -9.72 18.76 -19.09
CA VAL A 277 -9.90 17.64 -20.03
C VAL A 277 -11.37 17.52 -20.46
N ILE A 278 -12.31 17.58 -19.53
CA ILE A 278 -13.75 17.57 -19.85
C ILE A 278 -14.12 18.75 -20.76
N LEU A 279 -13.65 19.95 -20.42
CA LEU A 279 -13.91 21.15 -21.22
C LEU A 279 -13.36 21.01 -22.65
N PHE A 280 -12.13 20.54 -22.78
CA PHE A 280 -11.54 20.26 -24.11
C PHE A 280 -12.37 19.25 -24.89
N MET A 281 -12.79 18.15 -24.26
CA MET A 281 -13.60 17.13 -24.92
C MET A 281 -14.95 17.66 -25.36
N LEU A 282 -15.60 18.48 -24.55
CA LEU A 282 -16.90 19.09 -24.91
C LEU A 282 -16.79 20.08 -26.07
N ILE A 283 -15.75 20.90 -26.08
CA ILE A 283 -15.56 21.93 -27.15
C ILE A 283 -15.15 21.25 -28.45
N TYR A 284 -14.16 20.36 -28.43
CA TYR A 284 -13.59 19.79 -29.65
C TYR A 284 -14.43 18.62 -30.20
N TYR A 285 -14.85 17.69 -29.33
CA TYR A 285 -15.56 16.46 -29.72
C TYR A 285 -17.09 16.57 -29.58
N ARG A 286 -17.60 17.64 -29.02
CA ARG A 286 -19.04 17.92 -28.89
C ARG A 286 -19.80 16.73 -28.27
N LEU A 287 -20.72 16.09 -29.01
CA LEU A 287 -21.56 15.01 -28.52
C LEU A 287 -20.72 13.77 -28.11
N THR A 288 -19.75 13.37 -28.91
CA THR A 288 -18.84 12.26 -28.52
C THR A 288 -17.99 12.63 -27.32
N GLY A 289 -17.58 13.90 -27.20
CA GLY A 289 -16.92 14.45 -26.04
C GLY A 289 -17.79 14.40 -24.78
N LEU A 290 -19.08 14.67 -24.88
CA LEU A 290 -20.02 14.50 -23.78
C LEU A 290 -20.08 13.04 -23.31
N VAL A 291 -20.16 12.10 -24.25
CA VAL A 291 -20.13 10.66 -23.93
C VAL A 291 -18.82 10.26 -23.22
N ALA A 292 -17.68 10.75 -23.71
CA ALA A 292 -16.39 10.49 -23.06
C ALA A 292 -16.30 11.14 -21.68
N SER A 293 -16.88 12.31 -21.47
CA SER A 293 -16.94 12.97 -20.16
C SER A 293 -17.73 12.14 -19.15
N PHE A 294 -18.86 11.56 -19.54
CA PHE A 294 -19.60 10.61 -18.70
C PHE A 294 -18.77 9.34 -18.39
N ALA A 295 -18.09 8.80 -19.41
CA ALA A 295 -17.23 7.65 -19.21
C ALA A 295 -16.04 7.95 -18.31
N LEU A 296 -15.50 9.19 -18.34
CA LEU A 296 -14.44 9.64 -17.44
C LEU A 296 -14.92 9.78 -16.00
N VAL A 297 -16.12 10.33 -15.77
CA VAL A 297 -16.72 10.38 -14.42
C VAL A 297 -16.93 8.96 -13.88
N TYR A 298 -17.46 8.07 -14.72
CA TYR A 298 -17.62 6.66 -14.36
C TYR A 298 -16.29 6.00 -14.03
N TYR A 299 -15.26 6.23 -14.84
CA TYR A 299 -13.89 5.78 -14.60
C TYR A 299 -13.37 6.23 -13.22
N THR A 300 -13.53 7.52 -12.91
CA THR A 300 -13.10 8.10 -11.63
C THR A 300 -13.79 7.45 -10.44
N LEU A 301 -15.10 7.22 -10.52
CA LEU A 301 -15.88 6.53 -9.49
C LEU A 301 -15.37 5.10 -9.29
N VAL A 302 -15.20 4.34 -10.35
CA VAL A 302 -14.71 2.95 -10.26
C VAL A 302 -13.29 2.90 -9.70
N MET A 303 -12.40 3.81 -10.12
CA MET A 303 -11.03 3.90 -9.60
C MET A 303 -11.02 4.19 -8.10
N TYR A 304 -11.82 5.13 -7.63
CA TYR A 304 -11.89 5.47 -6.21
C TYR A 304 -12.45 4.30 -5.38
N ALA A 305 -13.48 3.61 -5.88
CA ALA A 305 -14.01 2.41 -5.25
C ALA A 305 -12.94 1.31 -5.13
N ILE A 306 -12.14 1.10 -6.19
CA ILE A 306 -11.05 0.11 -6.15
C ILE A 306 -9.99 0.50 -5.11
N PHE A 307 -9.60 1.78 -5.00
CA PHE A 307 -8.64 2.23 -4.00
C PHE A 307 -9.12 2.03 -2.56
N ARG A 308 -10.42 2.06 -2.33
CA ARG A 308 -11.01 1.74 -1.03
C ARG A 308 -11.09 0.24 -0.75
N LEU A 309 -11.42 -0.56 -1.76
CA LEU A 309 -11.58 -2.03 -1.63
C LEU A 309 -10.23 -2.75 -1.53
N VAL A 310 -9.31 -2.40 -2.40
CA VAL A 310 -7.93 -2.91 -2.37
C VAL A 310 -7.13 -2.05 -1.40
N PRO A 311 -6.39 -2.63 -0.44
CA PRO A 311 -5.60 -1.85 0.51
C PRO A 311 -4.37 -1.23 -0.16
N VAL A 312 -4.60 -0.34 -1.12
CA VAL A 312 -3.57 0.44 -1.78
C VAL A 312 -3.24 1.65 -0.92
N THR A 313 -1.98 1.79 -0.53
CA THR A 313 -1.52 3.00 0.14
C THR A 313 -1.41 4.13 -0.89
N LEU A 314 -2.27 5.13 -0.75
CA LEU A 314 -2.29 6.29 -1.65
C LEU A 314 -1.18 7.26 -1.26
N THR A 315 -0.18 7.39 -2.12
CA THR A 315 0.94 8.31 -2.02
C THR A 315 0.74 9.52 -2.94
N LEU A 316 1.53 10.59 -2.76
CA LEU A 316 1.57 11.73 -3.68
C LEU A 316 1.88 11.26 -5.12
N ALA A 317 2.84 10.35 -5.25
CA ALA A 317 3.15 9.70 -6.54
C ALA A 317 1.95 8.88 -7.06
N GLY A 318 1.21 8.21 -6.18
CA GLY A 318 -0.02 7.49 -6.55
C GLY A 318 -1.10 8.44 -7.10
N ILE A 319 -1.29 9.61 -6.50
CA ILE A 319 -2.20 10.65 -7.03
C ILE A 319 -1.73 11.13 -8.41
N ALA A 320 -0.43 11.37 -8.59
CA ALA A 320 0.12 11.72 -9.91
C ALA A 320 -0.11 10.60 -10.95
N GLY A 321 0.05 9.33 -10.57
CA GLY A 321 -0.28 8.17 -11.38
C GLY A 321 -1.77 8.12 -11.76
N PHE A 322 -2.66 8.45 -10.84
CA PHE A 322 -4.11 8.56 -11.12
C PHE A 322 -4.40 9.67 -12.14
N VAL A 323 -3.86 10.87 -11.96
CA VAL A 323 -4.05 11.99 -12.91
C VAL A 323 -3.50 11.64 -14.30
N LEU A 324 -2.35 10.97 -14.35
CA LEU A 324 -1.79 10.47 -15.61
C LEU A 324 -2.73 9.45 -16.28
N SER A 325 -3.29 8.52 -15.50
CA SER A 325 -4.19 7.49 -16.03
C SER A 325 -5.52 8.06 -16.54
N VAL A 326 -6.00 9.19 -15.98
CA VAL A 326 -7.13 9.97 -16.53
C VAL A 326 -6.82 10.44 -17.95
N GLY A 327 -5.62 10.96 -18.21
CA GLY A 327 -5.18 11.35 -19.55
C GLY A 327 -5.22 10.17 -20.54
N MET A 328 -4.70 9.02 -20.13
CA MET A 328 -4.71 7.81 -20.97
C MET A 328 -6.14 7.27 -21.20
N ALA A 329 -7.04 7.40 -20.24
CA ALA A 329 -8.44 6.99 -20.40
C ALA A 329 -9.16 7.84 -21.45
N VAL A 330 -8.82 9.12 -21.55
CA VAL A 330 -9.37 10.03 -22.57
C VAL A 330 -8.72 9.78 -23.93
N ASP A 331 -7.43 9.50 -23.99
CA ASP A 331 -6.71 9.22 -25.24
C ASP A 331 -7.34 8.05 -26.02
N ALA A 332 -7.67 6.96 -25.34
CA ALA A 332 -8.37 5.84 -25.96
C ALA A 332 -9.70 6.26 -26.61
N ASN A 333 -10.46 7.14 -25.95
CA ASN A 333 -11.71 7.67 -26.51
C ASN A 333 -11.46 8.60 -27.72
N ILE A 334 -10.44 9.45 -27.64
CA ILE A 334 -10.02 10.31 -28.76
C ILE A 334 -9.69 9.48 -29.99
N LEU A 335 -8.89 8.44 -29.85
CA LEU A 335 -8.53 7.57 -30.96
C LEU A 335 -9.76 6.91 -31.59
N ILE A 336 -10.69 6.41 -30.77
CA ILE A 336 -11.95 5.82 -31.25
C ILE A 336 -12.76 6.88 -32.05
N PHE A 337 -12.88 8.10 -31.54
CA PHE A 337 -13.69 9.15 -32.19
C PHE A 337 -13.05 9.64 -33.47
N GLU A 338 -11.74 9.77 -33.56
CA GLU A 338 -11.08 10.12 -34.80
C GLU A 338 -11.29 9.02 -35.87
N ARG A 339 -11.13 7.73 -35.51
CA ARG A 339 -11.45 6.62 -36.42
C ARG A 339 -12.92 6.62 -36.84
N MET A 340 -13.83 6.91 -35.92
CA MET A 340 -15.24 7.06 -36.25
C MET A 340 -15.51 8.21 -37.23
N LYS A 341 -14.86 9.38 -37.06
CA LYS A 341 -14.97 10.51 -38.00
C LYS A 341 -14.42 10.16 -39.39
N GLU A 342 -13.28 9.45 -39.45
CA GLU A 342 -12.76 8.95 -40.74
C GLU A 342 -13.78 8.08 -41.46
N GLU A 343 -14.42 7.16 -40.74
CA GLU A 343 -15.45 6.28 -41.34
C GLU A 343 -16.71 7.02 -41.76
N LEU A 344 -17.10 8.08 -41.05
CA LEU A 344 -18.21 8.96 -41.47
C LEU A 344 -17.86 9.72 -42.75
N ARG A 345 -16.63 10.21 -42.90
CA ARG A 345 -16.14 10.90 -44.11
C ARG A 345 -16.12 9.99 -45.33
N VAL A 346 -15.88 8.70 -45.14
CA VAL A 346 -15.96 7.68 -46.21
C VAL A 346 -17.43 7.35 -46.58
N GLY A 347 -18.43 7.90 -45.87
CA GLY A 347 -19.83 7.75 -46.18
C GLY A 347 -20.53 6.56 -45.51
N LYS A 348 -19.95 6.01 -44.44
CA LYS A 348 -20.65 5.00 -43.63
C LYS A 348 -21.79 5.63 -42.84
N SER A 349 -22.86 4.88 -42.64
CA SER A 349 -23.91 5.27 -41.71
C SER A 349 -23.40 5.42 -40.29
N LEU A 350 -23.99 6.29 -39.48
CA LEU A 350 -23.55 6.59 -38.13
C LEU A 350 -23.39 5.36 -37.25
N PRO A 351 -24.33 4.39 -37.19
CA PRO A 351 -24.13 3.15 -36.43
C PRO A 351 -22.97 2.31 -36.97
N ALA A 352 -22.78 2.25 -38.28
CA ALA A 352 -21.67 1.48 -38.89
C ALA A 352 -20.32 2.14 -38.67
N ALA A 353 -20.25 3.48 -38.68
CA ALA A 353 -19.06 4.25 -38.40
C ALA A 353 -18.61 4.09 -36.94
N VAL A 354 -19.55 4.04 -35.99
CA VAL A 354 -19.23 3.73 -34.56
C VAL A 354 -18.56 2.36 -34.45
N GLU A 355 -19.18 1.31 -35.02
CA GLU A 355 -18.60 -0.05 -34.91
C GLU A 355 -17.25 -0.16 -35.62
N ALA A 356 -17.10 0.46 -36.78
CA ALA A 356 -15.85 0.47 -37.52
C ALA A 356 -14.77 1.25 -36.79
N GLY A 357 -15.11 2.39 -36.15
CA GLY A 357 -14.18 3.18 -35.32
C GLY A 357 -13.61 2.37 -34.14
N PHE A 358 -14.49 1.70 -33.40
CA PHE A 358 -14.05 0.82 -32.31
C PHE A 358 -13.16 -0.33 -32.79
N ASN A 359 -13.53 -0.98 -33.87
CA ASN A 359 -12.77 -2.12 -34.38
C ASN A 359 -11.39 -1.70 -34.93
N ARG A 360 -11.29 -0.54 -35.60
CA ARG A 360 -10.02 -0.02 -36.14
C ARG A 360 -9.11 0.55 -35.05
N ALA A 361 -9.68 1.16 -34.00
CA ALA A 361 -8.90 1.68 -32.89
C ALA A 361 -8.38 0.58 -31.95
N TRP A 362 -9.00 -0.60 -31.92
CA TRP A 362 -8.73 -1.66 -30.96
C TRP A 362 -7.27 -2.04 -30.85
N ASN A 363 -6.61 -2.35 -31.97
CA ASN A 363 -5.20 -2.80 -31.94
C ASN A 363 -4.28 -1.71 -31.38
N SER A 364 -4.46 -0.46 -31.81
CA SER A 364 -3.63 0.65 -31.33
C SER A 364 -3.84 0.92 -29.83
N ILE A 365 -5.09 0.82 -29.35
CA ILE A 365 -5.40 0.95 -27.91
C ILE A 365 -4.79 -0.20 -27.13
N LEU A 366 -4.88 -1.44 -27.64
CA LEU A 366 -4.30 -2.60 -26.98
C LEU A 366 -2.78 -2.48 -26.91
N ASP A 367 -2.11 -2.16 -28.00
CA ASP A 367 -0.65 -2.07 -28.08
C ASP A 367 -0.08 -1.01 -27.12
N SER A 368 -0.68 0.19 -27.08
CA SER A 368 -0.26 1.26 -26.18
C SER A 368 -0.47 0.92 -24.71
N ASN A 369 -1.62 0.31 -24.37
CA ASN A 369 -1.93 -0.06 -22.99
C ASN A 369 -1.11 -1.25 -22.50
N VAL A 370 -0.84 -2.26 -23.37
CA VAL A 370 0.08 -3.37 -23.04
C VAL A 370 1.50 -2.85 -22.78
N SER A 371 2.00 -1.94 -23.60
CA SER A 371 3.30 -1.29 -23.35
C SER A 371 3.34 -0.57 -22.01
N SER A 372 2.29 0.17 -21.67
CA SER A 372 2.15 0.87 -20.39
C SER A 372 2.09 -0.12 -19.22
N LEU A 373 1.36 -1.23 -19.36
CA LEU A 373 1.27 -2.29 -18.34
C LEU A 373 2.62 -2.98 -18.11
N ILE A 374 3.38 -3.27 -19.17
CA ILE A 374 4.73 -3.84 -19.05
C ILE A 374 5.63 -2.90 -18.25
N THR A 375 5.68 -1.62 -18.63
CA THR A 375 6.49 -0.61 -17.95
C THR A 375 6.07 -0.46 -16.48
N ALA A 376 4.76 -0.35 -16.21
CA ALA A 376 4.26 -0.24 -14.85
C ALA A 376 4.54 -1.49 -14.01
N THR A 377 4.48 -2.69 -14.61
CA THR A 377 4.80 -3.96 -13.93
C THR A 377 6.29 -4.01 -13.54
N ILE A 378 7.19 -3.56 -14.41
CA ILE A 378 8.62 -3.46 -14.10
C ILE A 378 8.86 -2.46 -12.96
N LEU A 379 8.22 -1.28 -13.00
CA LEU A 379 8.30 -0.30 -11.93
C LEU A 379 7.75 -0.85 -10.60
N TYR A 380 6.69 -1.63 -10.64
CA TYR A 380 6.13 -2.28 -9.45
C TYR A 380 7.07 -3.33 -8.86
N ALA A 381 7.71 -4.15 -9.70
CA ALA A 381 8.59 -5.22 -9.26
C ALA A 381 9.92 -4.70 -8.67
N PHE A 382 10.51 -3.69 -9.30
CA PHE A 382 11.86 -3.20 -8.97
C PHE A 382 11.89 -1.83 -8.30
N GLY A 383 10.76 -1.12 -8.23
CA GLY A 383 10.70 0.23 -7.66
C GLY A 383 10.79 0.27 -6.13
N SER A 384 11.13 1.45 -5.59
CA SER A 384 10.98 1.78 -4.17
C SER A 384 9.50 1.82 -3.76
N SER A 385 9.19 1.89 -2.47
CA SER A 385 7.82 1.95 -1.94
C SER A 385 6.96 3.02 -2.64
N VAL A 386 7.47 4.24 -2.81
CA VAL A 386 6.79 5.34 -3.51
C VAL A 386 6.52 5.02 -4.98
N ILE A 387 7.52 4.46 -5.68
CA ILE A 387 7.39 4.07 -7.09
C ILE A 387 6.41 2.91 -7.26
N ARG A 388 6.39 1.96 -6.34
CA ARG A 388 5.42 0.85 -6.34
C ARG A 388 3.99 1.35 -6.20
N GLY A 389 3.75 2.34 -5.32
CA GLY A 389 2.44 2.97 -5.18
C GLY A 389 1.98 3.62 -6.49
N PHE A 390 2.84 4.41 -7.15
CA PHE A 390 2.59 4.97 -8.47
C PHE A 390 2.28 3.89 -9.52
N ALA A 391 3.13 2.87 -9.60
CA ALA A 391 3.00 1.81 -10.59
C ALA A 391 1.71 0.98 -10.42
N LEU A 392 1.33 0.68 -9.18
CA LEU A 392 0.10 -0.05 -8.89
C LEU A 392 -1.14 0.75 -9.30
N VAL A 393 -1.17 2.05 -8.97
CA VAL A 393 -2.25 2.96 -9.40
C VAL A 393 -2.33 3.03 -10.93
N LEU A 394 -1.17 3.07 -11.60
CA LEU A 394 -1.09 3.10 -13.07
C LEU A 394 -1.61 1.79 -13.68
N ILE A 395 -1.24 0.62 -13.15
CA ILE A 395 -1.73 -0.68 -13.62
C ILE A 395 -3.25 -0.74 -13.52
N ILE A 396 -3.80 -0.42 -12.34
CA ILE A 396 -5.25 -0.40 -12.13
C ILE A 396 -5.91 0.61 -13.07
N GLY A 397 -5.33 1.82 -13.19
CA GLY A 397 -5.83 2.88 -14.05
C GLY A 397 -5.92 2.48 -15.52
N VAL A 398 -4.88 1.83 -16.06
CA VAL A 398 -4.87 1.33 -17.44
C VAL A 398 -5.94 0.26 -17.65
N LEU A 399 -6.09 -0.69 -16.73
CA LEU A 399 -7.11 -1.74 -16.85
C LEU A 399 -8.53 -1.17 -16.81
N VAL A 400 -8.81 -0.24 -15.88
CA VAL A 400 -10.12 0.41 -15.76
C VAL A 400 -10.37 1.34 -16.96
N SER A 401 -9.36 2.03 -17.49
CA SER A 401 -9.48 2.88 -18.68
C SER A 401 -9.85 2.08 -19.93
N MET A 402 -9.21 0.93 -20.13
CA MET A 402 -9.56 0.02 -21.23
C MET A 402 -11.01 -0.46 -21.10
N PHE A 403 -11.43 -0.87 -19.88
CA PHE A 403 -12.81 -1.25 -19.62
C PHE A 403 -13.78 -0.08 -19.92
N SER A 404 -13.46 1.12 -19.44
CA SER A 404 -14.28 2.30 -19.64
C SER A 404 -14.42 2.68 -21.13
N ALA A 405 -13.31 2.70 -21.88
CA ALA A 405 -13.35 3.04 -23.31
C ALA A 405 -14.11 1.97 -24.12
N ILE A 406 -13.84 0.68 -23.88
CA ILE A 406 -14.35 -0.40 -24.75
C ILE A 406 -15.79 -0.78 -24.39
N VAL A 407 -16.13 -0.80 -23.10
CA VAL A 407 -17.45 -1.26 -22.64
C VAL A 407 -18.38 -0.09 -22.37
N VAL A 408 -17.94 0.89 -21.56
CA VAL A 408 -18.80 2.00 -21.11
C VAL A 408 -19.06 2.97 -22.27
N THR A 409 -18.01 3.54 -22.85
CA THR A 409 -18.13 4.50 -23.96
C THR A 409 -18.87 3.87 -25.16
N ARG A 410 -18.52 2.65 -25.54
CA ARG A 410 -19.18 1.93 -26.65
C ARG A 410 -20.67 1.75 -26.38
N SER A 411 -21.06 1.35 -25.16
CA SER A 411 -22.46 1.13 -24.80
C SER A 411 -23.27 2.42 -24.80
N ILE A 412 -22.73 3.50 -24.20
CA ILE A 412 -23.37 4.81 -24.17
C ILE A 412 -23.49 5.36 -25.59
N LEU A 413 -22.41 5.30 -26.37
CA LEU A 413 -22.42 5.84 -27.74
C LEU A 413 -23.42 5.11 -28.64
N ARG A 414 -23.54 3.77 -28.55
CA ARG A 414 -24.57 2.98 -29.24
C ARG A 414 -25.98 3.42 -28.85
N ALA A 415 -26.23 3.65 -27.56
CA ALA A 415 -27.53 4.09 -27.08
C ALA A 415 -27.88 5.52 -27.55
N VAL A 416 -26.90 6.42 -27.61
CA VAL A 416 -27.05 7.79 -28.09
C VAL A 416 -27.32 7.81 -29.59
N VAL A 417 -26.53 7.09 -30.38
CA VAL A 417 -26.61 7.03 -31.84
C VAL A 417 -27.94 6.40 -32.32
N ALA A 418 -28.58 5.57 -31.49
CA ALA A 418 -29.88 5.00 -31.77
C ALA A 418 -31.04 6.03 -31.71
N ARG A 419 -30.80 7.23 -31.19
CA ARG A 419 -31.81 8.29 -31.04
C ARG A 419 -31.81 9.24 -32.22
N ASP A 420 -33.00 9.67 -32.70
CA ASP A 420 -33.13 10.51 -33.89
C ASP A 420 -32.48 11.89 -33.73
N TRP A 421 -32.54 12.50 -32.53
CA TRP A 421 -31.92 13.80 -32.26
C TRP A 421 -30.39 13.81 -32.45
N SER A 422 -29.74 12.66 -32.32
CA SER A 422 -28.28 12.53 -32.46
C SER A 422 -27.79 12.48 -33.91
N ARG A 423 -28.68 12.40 -34.89
CA ARG A 423 -28.36 12.27 -36.33
C ARG A 423 -27.96 13.58 -37.03
N LYS A 424 -27.43 14.56 -36.30
CA LYS A 424 -26.96 15.83 -36.85
C LYS A 424 -25.44 15.81 -37.02
N ALA A 425 -24.95 16.07 -38.24
CA ALA A 425 -23.54 16.09 -38.61
C ALA A 425 -22.70 16.99 -37.68
N GLY A 426 -23.20 18.17 -37.37
CA GLY A 426 -22.54 19.13 -36.49
C GLY A 426 -22.24 18.64 -35.08
N LEU A 427 -22.95 17.61 -34.58
CA LEU A 427 -22.70 17.01 -33.28
C LEU A 427 -21.43 16.14 -33.24
N TYR A 428 -20.96 15.71 -34.39
CA TYR A 428 -19.78 14.85 -34.55
C TYR A 428 -18.56 15.58 -35.11
N GLY A 429 -18.68 16.89 -35.35
CA GLY A 429 -17.61 17.69 -35.93
C GLY A 429 -17.29 17.33 -37.39
N VAL A 430 -18.31 16.85 -38.13
CA VAL A 430 -18.21 16.47 -39.54
C VAL A 430 -19.10 17.41 -40.37
N SER A 431 -18.70 17.72 -41.61
CA SER A 431 -19.50 18.56 -42.46
C SER A 431 -20.80 17.84 -42.90
N PRO A 432 -21.91 18.56 -43.14
CA PRO A 432 -23.15 17.93 -43.58
C PRO A 432 -23.03 17.17 -44.91
N GLN A 433 -22.08 17.56 -45.76
CA GLN A 433 -21.81 16.91 -47.06
C GLN A 433 -21.10 15.54 -46.88
N GLU A 434 -20.32 15.37 -45.82
CA GLU A 434 -19.61 14.14 -45.48
C GLU A 434 -20.48 13.20 -44.60
N PHE A 435 -21.58 13.73 -44.05
CA PHE A 435 -22.43 12.99 -43.12
C PHE A 435 -23.63 12.37 -43.84
N VAL A 436 -23.58 11.08 -44.08
CA VAL A 436 -24.72 10.31 -44.59
C VAL A 436 -25.48 9.70 -43.41
N ALA A 437 -26.61 10.32 -43.05
CA ALA A 437 -27.48 9.85 -41.98
C ALA A 437 -28.29 8.62 -42.37
N GLY A 438 -27.64 7.48 -42.55
CA GLY A 438 -28.29 6.17 -42.50
C GLY A 438 -29.32 5.79 -43.55
N VAL A 439 -29.43 6.52 -44.66
CA VAL A 439 -30.27 6.12 -45.80
C VAL A 439 -29.35 5.75 -46.96
N GLY A 440 -29.39 4.48 -47.33
CA GLY A 440 -28.54 3.91 -48.35
C GLY A 440 -28.55 4.64 -49.66
N VAL A 441 -27.41 5.18 -50.01
CA VAL A 441 -27.08 5.47 -51.40
C VAL A 441 -26.29 4.28 -51.94
N THR A 442 -26.94 3.14 -51.96
CA THR A 442 -26.57 2.05 -52.87
C THR A 442 -27.44 2.24 -54.09
N GLY A 443 -26.92 2.89 -55.09
CA GLY A 443 -27.51 2.69 -56.40
C GLY A 443 -27.66 3.86 -57.37
N ARG A 444 -27.23 5.10 -57.06
CA ARG A 444 -27.41 6.20 -58.01
C ARG A 444 -26.18 6.90 -58.56
N THR A 445 -24.98 6.53 -58.16
CA THR A 445 -23.74 7.15 -58.66
C THR A 445 -23.00 6.32 -59.71
N ARG A 446 -23.44 5.11 -60.03
CA ARG A 446 -22.83 4.31 -61.12
C ARG A 446 -23.39 4.58 -62.52
N LEU A 447 -24.51 5.31 -62.63
CA LEU A 447 -25.13 5.59 -63.97
C LEU A 447 -24.80 6.96 -64.57
N ARG A 448 -23.95 7.80 -63.92
CA ARG A 448 -23.55 9.09 -64.50
C ARG A 448 -22.16 9.09 -65.08
N GLY A 449 -21.36 8.01 -64.89
CA GLY A 449 -20.02 7.86 -65.44
C GLY A 449 -19.96 7.18 -66.82
N GLU A 450 -20.96 6.37 -67.14
CA GLU A 450 -20.98 5.61 -68.42
C GLU A 450 -21.65 6.32 -69.63
N ALA A 451 -22.30 7.46 -69.37
CA ALA A 451 -22.97 8.24 -70.49
C ALA A 451 -22.01 9.26 -71.14
N ARG A 452 -20.74 9.37 -70.76
CA ARG A 452 -19.82 10.35 -71.42
C ARG A 452 -18.63 9.74 -72.14
N SER A 453 -18.59 8.41 -72.38
CA SER A 453 -17.54 7.79 -73.18
C SER A 453 -18.03 7.18 -74.52
N ARG A 454 -19.16 7.71 -75.06
CA ARG A 454 -19.58 7.40 -76.43
C ARG A 454 -20.08 8.70 -77.09
N VAL A 455 -19.16 9.52 -77.58
CA VAL A 455 -19.17 10.29 -78.78
C VAL A 455 -17.75 10.52 -79.25
#